data_45715931d734264e7f16d8f25f906919
#
_entry.id   45715931d734264e7f16d8f25f906919
#
_cell.length_a   1.000
_cell.length_b   1.000
_cell.length_c   1.000
_cell.angle_alpha   90.00
_cell.angle_beta   90.00
_cell.angle_gamma   90.00
#
_symmetry.space_group_name_H-M   'P 1'
#
loop_
_entity.id
_entity.type
_entity.pdbx_description
1 polymer ?
#
loop_
_entity_poly.entity_id
_entity_poly.type
_entity_poly.pdbx_seq_one_letter_code
_entity_poly.pdbx_strand_id
1 'polypeptide(L)'
;VLIASALSLTACSSDSIEKDGIPDLSQEALHSKARQYMAVGDFGYAKDYLEALDSRYPFGELTDQTQLDMIYVYYKSRKSDLTTAAIERYLRLNPTSQYTDYVMYMKGLNEIQKHGTLIQDYLGFDRSQKDPQTLYDAFQAFKDLIETYPNSPYANDAYHRLIWVKDQLAKREWAIASYYQERGALISAIRHCQTIIYTYYDSPYTKKAYDLMIRNLDELGLKLPADNARKVMAASHFE
;
A
#
# COMPACT_ATOMS: atom_id res chain seq x y z
N VAL A 1 -70.51 -6.59 40.94
CA VAL A 1 -69.06 -6.41 41.00
C VAL A 1 -68.52 -6.68 39.64
N LEU A 2 -68.21 -5.61 38.87
CA LEU A 2 -67.60 -5.68 37.55
C LEU A 2 -66.07 -5.52 37.72
N ILE A 3 -65.31 -6.54 37.35
CA ILE A 3 -63.87 -6.51 37.30
C ILE A 3 -63.48 -6.13 35.87
N ALA A 4 -62.97 -4.91 35.70
CA ALA A 4 -62.39 -4.47 34.45
C ALA A 4 -60.92 -4.94 34.36
N SER A 5 -60.63 -5.89 33.49
CA SER A 5 -59.28 -6.35 33.14
C SER A 5 -58.64 -5.33 32.16
N ALA A 6 -57.62 -4.61 32.63
CA ALA A 6 -56.78 -3.79 31.77
C ALA A 6 -55.74 -4.69 31.06
N LEU A 7 -55.91 -4.89 29.75
CA LEU A 7 -54.84 -5.48 28.90
C LEU A 7 -53.80 -4.40 28.65
N SER A 8 -52.63 -4.54 29.24
CA SER A 8 -51.41 -3.82 28.87
C SER A 8 -50.87 -4.38 27.55
N LEU A 9 -51.02 -3.66 26.45
CA LEU A 9 -50.28 -3.90 25.19
C LEU A 9 -48.84 -3.53 25.42
N THR A 10 -48.00 -4.52 25.67
CA THR A 10 -46.55 -4.38 25.48
C THR A 10 -46.31 -4.31 23.98
N ALA A 11 -46.05 -3.13 23.46
CA ALA A 11 -45.51 -2.95 22.12
C ALA A 11 -44.09 -3.53 22.09
N CYS A 12 -43.94 -4.75 21.58
CA CYS A 12 -42.66 -5.24 21.12
C CYS A 12 -42.27 -4.40 19.90
N SER A 13 -41.32 -3.48 20.07
CA SER A 13 -40.61 -2.94 18.92
C SER A 13 -39.85 -4.11 18.30
N SER A 14 -40.36 -4.66 17.20
CA SER A 14 -39.60 -5.56 16.36
C SER A 14 -38.49 -4.74 15.72
N ASP A 15 -37.26 -4.85 16.24
CA ASP A 15 -36.09 -4.44 15.49
C ASP A 15 -36.12 -5.24 14.19
N SER A 16 -36.46 -4.59 13.10
CA SER A 16 -36.42 -5.18 11.77
C SER A 16 -34.95 -5.42 11.45
N ILE A 17 -34.56 -6.70 11.49
CA ILE A 17 -33.25 -7.15 11.01
C ILE A 17 -33.34 -7.11 9.48
N GLU A 18 -32.58 -6.23 8.85
CA GLU A 18 -32.48 -6.21 7.39
C GLU A 18 -31.68 -7.41 6.84
N LYS A 19 -31.64 -7.56 5.50
CA LYS A 19 -31.02 -8.70 4.80
C LYS A 19 -29.54 -8.93 5.15
N ASP A 20 -28.83 -7.91 5.62
CA ASP A 20 -27.42 -7.95 6.00
C ASP A 20 -27.17 -8.27 7.49
N GLY A 21 -28.25 -8.48 8.28
CA GLY A 21 -28.14 -8.77 9.72
C GLY A 21 -27.82 -7.56 10.59
N ILE A 22 -27.72 -6.36 10.01
CA ILE A 22 -27.51 -5.09 10.73
C ILE A 22 -28.87 -4.44 11.03
N PRO A 23 -29.14 -3.99 12.28
CA PRO A 23 -30.39 -3.33 12.64
C PRO A 23 -30.68 -2.10 11.76
N ASP A 24 -31.97 -1.78 11.57
CA ASP A 24 -32.38 -0.54 10.92
C ASP A 24 -32.12 0.64 11.87
N LEU A 25 -31.01 1.34 11.61
CA LEU A 25 -30.50 2.46 12.42
C LEU A 25 -30.33 3.70 11.55
N SER A 26 -30.34 4.87 12.19
CA SER A 26 -30.02 6.13 11.50
C SER A 26 -28.57 6.14 11.00
N GLN A 27 -28.28 7.03 10.06
CA GLN A 27 -26.94 7.24 9.50
C GLN A 27 -25.89 7.48 10.60
N GLU A 28 -26.20 8.33 11.59
CA GLU A 28 -25.31 8.65 12.70
C GLU A 28 -25.08 7.45 13.62
N ALA A 29 -26.14 6.66 13.87
CA ALA A 29 -26.06 5.49 14.72
C ALA A 29 -25.22 4.38 14.07
N LEU A 30 -25.39 4.13 12.77
CA LEU A 30 -24.56 3.19 12.00
C LEU A 30 -23.08 3.62 12.02
N HIS A 31 -22.80 4.89 11.73
CA HIS A 31 -21.44 5.42 11.76
C HIS A 31 -20.82 5.35 13.16
N SER A 32 -21.57 5.72 14.19
CA SER A 32 -21.11 5.63 15.58
C SER A 32 -20.76 4.20 15.98
N LYS A 33 -21.55 3.22 15.57
CA LYS A 33 -21.28 1.79 15.80
C LYS A 33 -20.02 1.35 15.07
N ALA A 34 -19.88 1.70 13.80
CA ALA A 34 -18.66 1.40 13.03
C ALA A 34 -17.42 1.94 13.73
N ARG A 35 -17.47 3.22 14.18
CA ARG A 35 -16.37 3.89 14.91
C ARG A 35 -16.04 3.20 16.24
N GLN A 36 -17.03 2.71 16.98
CA GLN A 36 -16.82 1.94 18.20
C GLN A 36 -16.05 0.64 17.92
N TYR A 37 -16.44 -0.11 16.88
CA TYR A 37 -15.74 -1.34 16.48
C TYR A 37 -14.33 -1.05 15.95
N MET A 38 -14.15 0.03 15.19
CA MET A 38 -12.80 0.47 14.75
C MET A 38 -11.89 0.76 15.94
N ALA A 39 -12.41 1.42 16.98
CA ALA A 39 -11.65 1.81 18.17
C ALA A 39 -11.14 0.59 18.97
N VAL A 40 -11.91 -0.50 19.01
CA VAL A 40 -11.50 -1.75 19.67
C VAL A 40 -10.76 -2.73 18.73
N GLY A 41 -10.56 -2.34 17.47
CA GLY A 41 -9.83 -3.15 16.47
C GLY A 41 -10.66 -4.28 15.85
N ASP A 42 -11.97 -4.29 16.06
CA ASP A 42 -12.89 -5.25 15.42
C ASP A 42 -13.31 -4.75 14.04
N PHE A 43 -12.38 -4.90 13.11
CA PHE A 43 -12.58 -4.42 11.74
C PHE A 43 -13.61 -5.27 10.95
N GLY A 44 -13.96 -6.45 11.43
CA GLY A 44 -15.03 -7.28 10.85
C GLY A 44 -16.39 -6.61 11.02
N TYR A 45 -16.79 -6.36 12.25
CA TYR A 45 -18.05 -5.67 12.53
C TYR A 45 -18.03 -4.21 12.03
N ALA A 46 -16.89 -3.51 12.16
CA ALA A 46 -16.78 -2.15 11.61
C ALA A 46 -17.11 -2.11 10.11
N LYS A 47 -16.59 -3.08 9.35
CA LYS A 47 -16.88 -3.25 7.91
C LYS A 47 -18.38 -3.41 7.66
N ASP A 48 -19.03 -4.33 8.38
CA ASP A 48 -20.45 -4.64 8.17
C ASP A 48 -21.34 -3.40 8.40
N TYR A 49 -21.05 -2.61 9.46
CA TYR A 49 -21.76 -1.36 9.73
C TYR A 49 -21.49 -0.28 8.67
N LEU A 50 -20.25 -0.16 8.16
CA LEU A 50 -19.93 0.81 7.12
C LEU A 50 -20.54 0.43 5.76
N GLU A 51 -20.56 -0.85 5.41
CA GLU A 51 -21.22 -1.35 4.20
C GLU A 51 -22.73 -1.12 4.26
N ALA A 52 -23.36 -1.38 5.41
CA ALA A 52 -24.77 -1.06 5.61
C ALA A 52 -25.04 0.45 5.49
N LEU A 53 -24.15 1.28 6.04
CA LEU A 53 -24.25 2.73 5.95
C LEU A 53 -24.11 3.22 4.49
N ASP A 54 -23.09 2.78 3.74
CA ASP A 54 -22.89 3.15 2.33
C ASP A 54 -24.04 2.68 1.44
N SER A 55 -24.62 1.52 1.74
CA SER A 55 -25.76 0.96 1.00
C SER A 55 -27.08 1.68 1.24
N ARG A 56 -27.37 2.02 2.52
CA ARG A 56 -28.66 2.64 2.91
C ARG A 56 -28.66 4.14 2.71
N TYR A 57 -27.49 4.79 2.87
CA TYR A 57 -27.35 6.25 2.82
C TYR A 57 -26.23 6.68 1.85
N PRO A 58 -26.33 6.34 0.54
CA PRO A 58 -25.24 6.57 -0.43
C PRO A 58 -24.97 8.06 -0.72
N PHE A 59 -25.85 8.96 -0.34
CA PHE A 59 -25.75 10.40 -0.57
C PHE A 59 -25.97 11.23 0.70
N GLY A 60 -25.70 10.64 1.87
CA GLY A 60 -25.84 11.30 3.16
C GLY A 60 -24.67 12.25 3.48
N GLU A 61 -24.82 13.06 4.54
CA GLU A 61 -23.76 13.97 5.01
C GLU A 61 -22.48 13.26 5.42
N LEU A 62 -22.56 11.99 5.84
CA LEU A 62 -21.43 11.17 6.25
C LEU A 62 -20.82 10.34 5.11
N THR A 63 -21.28 10.49 3.86
CA THR A 63 -20.84 9.67 2.73
C THR A 63 -19.32 9.74 2.51
N ASP A 64 -18.75 10.94 2.52
CA ASP A 64 -17.31 11.14 2.33
C ASP A 64 -16.51 10.46 3.46
N GLN A 65 -16.88 10.69 4.72
CA GLN A 65 -16.24 10.07 5.88
C GLN A 65 -16.42 8.55 5.89
N THR A 66 -17.58 8.05 5.51
CA THR A 66 -17.86 6.60 5.39
C THR A 66 -16.92 5.94 4.39
N GLN A 67 -16.71 6.55 3.23
CA GLN A 67 -15.81 6.03 2.21
C GLN A 67 -14.35 6.01 2.69
N LEU A 68 -13.91 7.05 3.40
CA LEU A 68 -12.56 7.07 3.99
C LEU A 68 -12.39 6.01 5.08
N ASP A 69 -13.39 5.85 5.96
CA ASP A 69 -13.39 4.82 6.99
C ASP A 69 -13.41 3.40 6.38
N MET A 70 -14.13 3.18 5.26
CA MET A 70 -14.13 1.91 4.52
C MET A 70 -12.74 1.58 3.96
N ILE A 71 -12.03 2.54 3.35
CA ILE A 71 -10.65 2.35 2.88
C ILE A 71 -9.77 1.88 4.04
N TYR A 72 -9.85 2.54 5.20
CA TYR A 72 -9.08 2.18 6.38
C TYR A 72 -9.43 0.78 6.89
N VAL A 73 -10.71 0.48 7.04
CA VAL A 73 -11.20 -0.81 7.59
C VAL A 73 -10.86 -1.97 6.67
N TYR A 74 -11.00 -1.83 5.36
CA TYR A 74 -10.58 -2.87 4.39
C TYR A 74 -9.07 -3.11 4.45
N TYR A 75 -8.27 -2.05 4.52
CA TYR A 75 -6.82 -2.16 4.67
C TYR A 75 -6.43 -2.88 5.97
N LYS A 76 -7.02 -2.50 7.11
CA LYS A 76 -6.76 -3.14 8.42
C LYS A 76 -7.22 -4.60 8.45
N SER A 77 -8.29 -4.93 7.74
CA SER A 77 -8.79 -6.29 7.55
C SER A 77 -7.98 -7.12 6.54
N ARG A 78 -6.94 -6.55 5.93
CA ARG A 78 -6.13 -7.18 4.86
C ARG A 78 -6.95 -7.60 3.64
N LYS A 79 -8.01 -6.88 3.34
CA LYS A 79 -8.86 -7.06 2.16
C LYS A 79 -8.35 -6.18 1.01
N SER A 80 -7.14 -6.48 0.51
CA SER A 80 -6.41 -5.60 -0.41
C SER A 80 -7.19 -5.25 -1.68
N ASP A 81 -7.98 -6.18 -2.23
CA ASP A 81 -8.78 -5.92 -3.43
C ASP A 81 -9.93 -4.95 -3.15
N LEU A 82 -10.61 -5.10 -1.99
CA LEU A 82 -11.65 -4.17 -1.55
C LEU A 82 -11.05 -2.80 -1.25
N THR A 83 -9.86 -2.75 -0.65
CA THR A 83 -9.13 -1.50 -0.41
C THR A 83 -8.84 -0.79 -1.73
N THR A 84 -8.33 -1.52 -2.74
CA THR A 84 -8.06 -0.96 -4.07
C THR A 84 -9.34 -0.38 -4.70
N ALA A 85 -10.43 -1.17 -4.71
CA ALA A 85 -11.70 -0.74 -5.29
C ALA A 85 -12.29 0.49 -4.57
N ALA A 86 -12.18 0.55 -3.23
CA ALA A 86 -12.64 1.70 -2.44
C ALA A 86 -11.80 2.96 -2.73
N ILE A 87 -10.48 2.84 -2.83
CA ILE A 87 -9.57 3.92 -3.20
C ILE A 87 -9.92 4.48 -4.58
N GLU A 88 -10.05 3.61 -5.59
CA GLU A 88 -10.38 4.01 -6.96
C GLU A 88 -11.75 4.67 -7.05
N ARG A 89 -12.74 4.13 -6.33
CA ARG A 89 -14.07 4.73 -6.21
C ARG A 89 -13.99 6.13 -5.62
N TYR A 90 -13.25 6.29 -4.52
CA TYR A 90 -13.11 7.57 -3.84
C TYR A 90 -12.47 8.63 -4.75
N LEU A 91 -11.32 8.32 -5.34
CA LEU A 91 -10.61 9.25 -6.23
C LEU A 91 -11.42 9.65 -7.47
N ARG A 92 -12.26 8.74 -7.99
CA ARG A 92 -13.14 9.01 -9.14
C ARG A 92 -14.30 9.91 -8.76
N LEU A 93 -14.90 9.71 -7.58
CA LEU A 93 -16.07 10.47 -7.13
C LEU A 93 -15.71 11.82 -6.51
N ASN A 94 -14.51 11.92 -5.91
CA ASN A 94 -14.07 13.08 -5.14
C ASN A 94 -12.70 13.60 -5.63
N PRO A 95 -12.55 14.00 -6.91
CA PRO A 95 -11.24 14.32 -7.51
C PRO A 95 -10.57 15.56 -6.90
N THR A 96 -11.32 16.41 -6.20
CA THR A 96 -10.83 17.64 -5.56
C THR A 96 -10.96 17.61 -4.04
N SER A 97 -11.11 16.42 -3.46
CA SER A 97 -11.23 16.28 -1.99
C SER A 97 -9.96 16.72 -1.27
N GLN A 98 -10.14 17.36 -0.12
CA GLN A 98 -9.04 17.69 0.80
C GLN A 98 -8.35 16.45 1.40
N TYR A 99 -8.93 15.26 1.25
CA TYR A 99 -8.40 13.99 1.76
C TYR A 99 -7.74 13.14 0.67
N THR A 100 -7.52 13.71 -0.51
CA THR A 100 -6.88 12.98 -1.63
C THR A 100 -5.48 12.51 -1.25
N ASP A 101 -4.73 13.29 -0.50
CA ASP A 101 -3.41 12.94 0.02
C ASP A 101 -3.45 11.70 0.93
N TYR A 102 -4.43 11.62 1.86
CA TYR A 102 -4.66 10.42 2.67
C TYR A 102 -4.96 9.20 1.80
N VAL A 103 -5.83 9.33 0.80
CA VAL A 103 -6.23 8.22 -0.06
C VAL A 103 -5.05 7.74 -0.91
N MET A 104 -4.20 8.64 -1.42
CA MET A 104 -2.95 8.30 -2.13
C MET A 104 -1.96 7.59 -1.20
N TYR A 105 -1.84 8.04 0.05
CA TYR A 105 -1.03 7.37 1.06
C TYR A 105 -1.53 5.95 1.32
N MET A 106 -2.83 5.75 1.51
CA MET A 106 -3.45 4.43 1.68
C MET A 106 -3.26 3.52 0.47
N LYS A 107 -3.22 4.08 -0.75
CA LYS A 107 -2.89 3.34 -1.97
C LYS A 107 -1.48 2.74 -1.88
N GLY A 108 -0.48 3.54 -1.55
CA GLY A 108 0.90 3.07 -1.39
C GLY A 108 1.03 2.00 -0.29
N LEU A 109 0.35 2.19 0.85
CA LEU A 109 0.32 1.20 1.94
C LEU A 109 -0.30 -0.12 1.50
N ASN A 110 -1.39 -0.08 0.75
CA ASN A 110 -2.08 -1.27 0.26
C ASN A 110 -1.21 -2.07 -0.72
N GLU A 111 -0.48 -1.39 -1.60
CA GLU A 111 0.45 -2.06 -2.53
C GLU A 111 1.61 -2.74 -1.78
N ILE A 112 2.18 -2.09 -0.75
CA ILE A 112 3.16 -2.75 0.14
C ILE A 112 2.53 -3.98 0.82
N GLN A 113 1.28 -3.88 1.29
CA GLN A 113 0.61 -4.99 1.96
C GLN A 113 0.38 -6.18 1.01
N LYS A 114 0.04 -5.95 -0.26
CA LYS A 114 -0.07 -6.98 -1.32
C LYS A 114 1.26 -7.67 -1.57
N HIS A 115 2.36 -6.93 -1.54
CA HIS A 115 3.70 -7.50 -1.75
C HIS A 115 4.02 -8.54 -0.66
N GLY A 116 3.50 -8.39 0.55
CA GLY A 116 3.57 -9.33 1.65
C GLY A 116 4.10 -8.72 2.93
N THR A 117 3.91 -9.43 4.04
CA THR A 117 4.28 -8.95 5.36
C THR A 117 5.78 -9.06 5.62
N LEU A 118 6.33 -8.08 6.37
CA LEU A 118 7.70 -8.06 6.90
C LEU A 118 8.09 -9.37 7.63
N ILE A 119 7.12 -10.09 8.21
CA ILE A 119 7.34 -11.36 8.90
C ILE A 119 7.86 -12.44 7.96
N GLN A 120 7.42 -12.46 6.71
CA GLN A 120 7.87 -13.46 5.73
C GLN A 120 9.28 -13.14 5.22
N ASP A 121 9.69 -11.85 5.20
CA ASP A 121 11.08 -11.45 4.90
C ASP A 121 12.02 -11.86 6.02
N TYR A 122 11.57 -11.76 7.28
CA TYR A 122 12.32 -12.21 8.46
C TYR A 122 12.54 -13.74 8.47
N LEU A 123 11.60 -14.51 7.92
CA LEU A 123 11.70 -15.97 7.80
C LEU A 123 12.54 -16.43 6.60
N GLY A 124 13.16 -15.51 5.86
CA GLY A 124 14.12 -15.82 4.79
C GLY A 124 13.50 -16.44 3.52
N PHE A 125 12.21 -16.27 3.30
CA PHE A 125 11.61 -16.71 2.03
C PHE A 125 12.11 -15.82 0.89
N ASP A 126 12.86 -16.40 -0.03
CA ASP A 126 13.32 -15.72 -1.25
C ASP A 126 12.12 -15.35 -2.13
N ARG A 127 11.89 -14.05 -2.28
CA ARG A 127 10.82 -13.48 -3.09
C ARG A 127 11.31 -12.84 -4.38
N SER A 128 12.55 -13.07 -4.77
CA SER A 128 13.09 -12.53 -6.02
C SER A 128 12.28 -12.94 -7.25
N GLN A 129 11.48 -14.01 -7.13
CA GLN A 129 10.58 -14.51 -8.18
C GLN A 129 9.15 -13.93 -8.11
N LYS A 130 8.80 -13.17 -7.05
CA LYS A 130 7.48 -12.56 -6.95
C LYS A 130 7.38 -11.38 -7.92
N ASP A 131 6.19 -11.19 -8.50
CA ASP A 131 5.92 -10.06 -9.39
C ASP A 131 6.25 -8.74 -8.67
N PRO A 132 7.17 -7.92 -9.19
CA PRO A 132 7.53 -6.65 -8.60
C PRO A 132 6.49 -5.55 -8.83
N GLN A 133 5.40 -5.83 -9.56
CA GLN A 133 4.43 -4.82 -9.96
C GLN A 133 3.87 -4.05 -8.76
N THR A 134 3.54 -4.76 -7.67
CA THR A 134 3.05 -4.11 -6.44
C THR A 134 4.06 -3.14 -5.82
N LEU A 135 5.37 -3.42 -5.93
CA LEU A 135 6.41 -2.48 -5.47
C LEU A 135 6.52 -1.26 -6.40
N TYR A 136 6.39 -1.45 -7.71
CA TYR A 136 6.35 -0.32 -8.66
C TYR A 136 5.12 0.55 -8.43
N ASP A 137 3.96 -0.06 -8.18
CA ASP A 137 2.72 0.65 -7.90
C ASP A 137 2.80 1.41 -6.56
N ALA A 138 3.42 0.82 -5.52
CA ALA A 138 3.70 1.49 -4.25
C ALA A 138 4.66 2.67 -4.44
N PHE A 139 5.75 2.46 -5.20
CA PHE A 139 6.72 3.52 -5.51
C PHE A 139 6.01 4.71 -6.16
N GLN A 140 5.21 4.45 -7.20
CA GLN A 140 4.49 5.49 -7.92
C GLN A 140 3.50 6.22 -7.01
N ALA A 141 2.72 5.49 -6.20
CA ALA A 141 1.74 6.09 -5.30
C ALA A 141 2.39 7.04 -4.28
N PHE A 142 3.50 6.64 -3.65
CA PHE A 142 4.21 7.52 -2.70
C PHE A 142 4.91 8.68 -3.39
N LYS A 143 5.49 8.46 -4.57
CA LYS A 143 6.11 9.54 -5.36
C LYS A 143 5.07 10.60 -5.73
N ASP A 144 3.93 10.19 -6.29
CA ASP A 144 2.85 11.10 -6.68
C ASP A 144 2.32 11.89 -5.48
N LEU A 145 2.19 11.23 -4.31
CA LEU A 145 1.80 11.90 -3.07
C LEU A 145 2.78 13.02 -2.70
N ILE A 146 4.08 12.71 -2.65
CA ILE A 146 5.12 13.66 -2.23
C ILE A 146 5.22 14.84 -3.21
N GLU A 147 5.13 14.56 -4.52
CA GLU A 147 5.22 15.58 -5.57
C GLU A 147 3.98 16.48 -5.62
N THR A 148 2.78 15.91 -5.41
CA THR A 148 1.51 16.65 -5.51
C THR A 148 1.15 17.35 -4.20
N TYR A 149 1.45 16.73 -3.06
CA TYR A 149 1.08 17.20 -1.73
C TYR A 149 2.29 17.25 -0.78
N PRO A 150 3.34 18.07 -1.07
CA PRO A 150 4.58 18.09 -0.30
C PRO A 150 4.38 18.50 1.17
N ASN A 151 3.31 19.23 1.48
CA ASN A 151 2.96 19.68 2.83
C ASN A 151 1.95 18.75 3.54
N SER A 152 1.61 17.61 2.96
CA SER A 152 0.73 16.61 3.58
C SER A 152 1.35 16.07 4.86
N PRO A 153 0.55 15.80 5.91
CA PRO A 153 1.03 15.14 7.13
C PRO A 153 1.56 13.73 6.85
N TYR A 154 1.21 13.14 5.71
CA TYR A 154 1.66 11.82 5.28
C TYR A 154 2.96 11.86 4.46
N ALA A 155 3.39 13.03 3.96
CA ALA A 155 4.51 13.15 3.02
C ALA A 155 5.83 12.62 3.61
N ASN A 156 6.12 12.90 4.88
CA ASN A 156 7.34 12.44 5.53
C ASN A 156 7.39 10.91 5.66
N ASP A 157 6.31 10.27 6.12
CA ASP A 157 6.26 8.80 6.22
C ASP A 157 6.25 8.15 4.82
N ALA A 158 5.56 8.75 3.85
CA ALA A 158 5.57 8.32 2.46
C ALA A 158 7.00 8.34 1.86
N TYR A 159 7.81 9.36 2.19
CA TYR A 159 9.20 9.45 1.76
C TYR A 159 10.05 8.29 2.32
N HIS A 160 9.93 7.98 3.60
CA HIS A 160 10.65 6.83 4.19
C HIS A 160 10.23 5.50 3.58
N ARG A 161 8.94 5.34 3.27
CA ARG A 161 8.44 4.15 2.58
C ARG A 161 8.90 4.07 1.14
N LEU A 162 8.98 5.20 0.45
CA LEU A 162 9.53 5.29 -0.90
C LEU A 162 10.99 4.79 -0.95
N ILE A 163 11.82 5.22 0.01
CA ILE A 163 13.19 4.73 0.15
C ILE A 163 13.20 3.21 0.36
N TRP A 164 12.39 2.71 1.29
CA TRP A 164 12.31 1.27 1.54
C TRP A 164 11.87 0.48 0.31
N VAL A 165 10.85 0.93 -0.42
CA VAL A 165 10.38 0.29 -1.67
C VAL A 165 11.50 0.27 -2.70
N LYS A 166 12.23 1.38 -2.84
CA LYS A 166 13.37 1.49 -3.76
C LYS A 166 14.48 0.50 -3.42
N ASP A 167 14.77 0.33 -2.15
CA ASP A 167 15.76 -0.65 -1.68
C ASP A 167 15.31 -2.10 -1.96
N GLN A 168 14.01 -2.43 -1.85
CA GLN A 168 13.50 -3.74 -2.23
C GLN A 168 13.63 -4.00 -3.74
N LEU A 169 13.37 -3.00 -4.57
CA LEU A 169 13.56 -3.09 -6.02
C LEU A 169 15.04 -3.26 -6.38
N ALA A 170 15.94 -2.50 -5.76
CA ALA A 170 17.38 -2.64 -5.95
C ALA A 170 17.90 -4.02 -5.49
N LYS A 171 17.41 -4.54 -4.36
CA LYS A 171 17.71 -5.88 -3.86
C LYS A 171 17.33 -6.96 -4.87
N ARG A 172 16.15 -6.81 -5.49
CA ARG A 172 15.69 -7.73 -6.54
C ARG A 172 16.61 -7.69 -7.75
N GLU A 173 16.94 -6.51 -8.27
CA GLU A 173 17.85 -6.34 -9.40
C GLU A 173 19.23 -6.95 -9.10
N TRP A 174 19.72 -6.78 -7.87
CA TRP A 174 20.97 -7.38 -7.42
C TRP A 174 20.90 -8.93 -7.42
N ALA A 175 19.83 -9.52 -6.93
CA ALA A 175 19.64 -10.98 -6.97
C ALA A 175 19.65 -11.51 -8.41
N ILE A 176 19.00 -10.80 -9.33
CA ILE A 176 19.00 -11.16 -10.76
C ILE A 176 20.40 -10.99 -11.38
N ALA A 177 21.10 -9.90 -11.08
CA ALA A 177 22.48 -9.69 -11.54
C ALA A 177 23.41 -10.82 -11.09
N SER A 178 23.32 -11.21 -9.81
CA SER A 178 24.09 -12.30 -9.21
C SER A 178 23.79 -13.64 -9.88
N TYR A 179 22.52 -13.92 -10.15
CA TYR A 179 22.09 -15.12 -10.85
C TYR A 179 22.70 -15.24 -12.26
N TYR A 180 22.70 -14.15 -13.04
CA TYR A 180 23.31 -14.12 -14.36
C TYR A 180 24.82 -14.20 -14.29
N GLN A 181 25.45 -13.60 -13.27
CA GLN A 181 26.88 -13.73 -13.03
C GLN A 181 27.31 -15.19 -12.84
N GLU A 182 26.61 -15.93 -11.98
CA GLU A 182 26.89 -17.35 -11.72
C GLU A 182 26.78 -18.23 -12.96
N ARG A 183 26.02 -17.81 -13.96
CA ARG A 183 25.85 -18.51 -15.26
C ARG A 183 26.74 -18.00 -16.36
N GLY A 184 27.66 -17.07 -16.08
CA GLY A 184 28.55 -16.51 -17.09
C GLY A 184 27.83 -15.59 -18.10
N ALA A 185 26.57 -15.21 -17.85
CA ALA A 185 25.80 -14.30 -18.70
C ALA A 185 26.14 -12.84 -18.37
N LEU A 186 27.41 -12.46 -18.61
CA LEU A 186 28.01 -11.20 -18.15
C LEU A 186 27.24 -9.96 -18.62
N ILE A 187 26.78 -9.96 -19.89
CA ILE A 187 26.02 -8.82 -20.44
C ILE A 187 24.67 -8.64 -19.70
N SER A 188 23.98 -9.72 -19.37
CA SER A 188 22.74 -9.66 -18.60
C SER A 188 22.99 -9.16 -17.18
N ALA A 189 24.04 -9.66 -16.52
CA ALA A 189 24.46 -9.17 -15.20
C ALA A 189 24.77 -7.66 -15.23
N ILE A 190 25.54 -7.19 -16.24
CA ILE A 190 25.83 -5.75 -16.43
C ILE A 190 24.54 -4.93 -16.55
N ARG A 191 23.55 -5.40 -17.34
CA ARG A 191 22.25 -4.67 -17.51
C ARG A 191 21.55 -4.47 -16.20
N HIS A 192 21.44 -5.51 -15.35
CA HIS A 192 20.80 -5.40 -14.03
C HIS A 192 21.60 -4.51 -13.07
N CYS A 193 22.95 -4.55 -13.11
CA CYS A 193 23.78 -3.59 -12.39
C CYS A 193 23.52 -2.15 -12.85
N GLN A 194 23.39 -1.90 -14.15
CA GLN A 194 23.05 -0.58 -14.69
C GLN A 194 21.69 -0.09 -14.19
N THR A 195 20.69 -0.96 -14.10
CA THR A 195 19.38 -0.60 -13.51
C THR A 195 19.54 -0.10 -12.08
N ILE A 196 20.34 -0.78 -11.25
CA ILE A 196 20.62 -0.32 -9.87
C ILE A 196 21.30 1.05 -9.90
N ILE A 197 22.36 1.20 -10.67
CA ILE A 197 23.21 2.39 -10.71
C ILE A 197 22.44 3.63 -11.19
N TYR A 198 21.56 3.48 -12.19
CA TYR A 198 20.87 4.61 -12.79
C TYR A 198 19.49 4.90 -12.18
N THR A 199 18.78 3.85 -11.71
CA THR A 199 17.42 4.01 -11.20
C THR A 199 17.39 4.04 -9.67
N TYR A 200 18.29 3.31 -9.02
CA TYR A 200 18.33 3.14 -7.56
C TYR A 200 19.67 3.57 -6.97
N TYR A 201 20.24 4.67 -7.49
CA TYR A 201 21.62 5.13 -7.28
C TYR A 201 22.01 5.35 -5.80
N ASP A 202 21.06 5.60 -4.92
CA ASP A 202 21.22 5.82 -3.48
C ASP A 202 20.90 4.59 -2.62
N SER A 203 20.77 3.41 -3.26
CA SER A 203 20.52 2.15 -2.55
C SER A 203 21.83 1.54 -2.00
N PRO A 204 21.75 0.70 -0.96
CA PRO A 204 22.90 -0.03 -0.42
C PRO A 204 23.55 -1.01 -1.42
N TYR A 205 22.89 -1.25 -2.55
CA TYR A 205 23.38 -2.16 -3.61
C TYR A 205 24.19 -1.45 -4.68
N THR A 206 24.21 -0.13 -4.73
CA THR A 206 24.82 0.65 -5.82
C THR A 206 26.32 0.41 -5.93
N LYS A 207 27.04 0.45 -4.82
CA LYS A 207 28.48 0.16 -4.80
C LYS A 207 28.78 -1.25 -5.32
N LYS A 208 28.05 -2.26 -4.84
CA LYS A 208 28.19 -3.66 -5.28
C LYS A 208 27.90 -3.83 -6.76
N ALA A 209 26.92 -3.08 -7.28
CA ALA A 209 26.56 -3.08 -8.70
C ALA A 209 27.68 -2.49 -9.56
N TYR A 210 28.32 -1.39 -9.14
CA TYR A 210 29.51 -0.88 -9.81
C TYR A 210 30.65 -1.90 -9.83
N ASP A 211 30.99 -2.51 -8.70
CA ASP A 211 32.07 -3.49 -8.58
C ASP A 211 31.85 -4.69 -9.51
N LEU A 212 30.61 -5.20 -9.59
CA LEU A 212 30.25 -6.31 -10.46
C LEU A 212 30.27 -5.90 -11.92
N MET A 213 29.70 -4.76 -12.27
CA MET A 213 29.66 -4.24 -13.62
C MET A 213 31.07 -4.02 -14.18
N ILE A 214 31.95 -3.37 -13.42
CA ILE A 214 33.35 -3.12 -13.81
C ILE A 214 34.08 -4.43 -14.07
N ARG A 215 33.97 -5.41 -13.17
CA ARG A 215 34.57 -6.73 -13.33
C ARG A 215 34.13 -7.41 -14.64
N ASN A 216 32.85 -7.37 -14.92
CA ASN A 216 32.29 -8.02 -16.12
C ASN A 216 32.69 -7.28 -17.40
N LEU A 217 32.79 -5.95 -17.36
CA LEU A 217 33.29 -5.16 -18.50
C LEU A 217 34.75 -5.46 -18.79
N ASP A 218 35.60 -5.63 -17.76
CA ASP A 218 37.02 -6.03 -17.93
C ASP A 218 37.13 -7.43 -18.53
N GLU A 219 36.34 -8.39 -18.04
CA GLU A 219 36.34 -9.78 -18.55
C GLU A 219 35.90 -9.82 -20.01
N LEU A 220 35.01 -8.96 -20.44
CA LEU A 220 34.62 -8.83 -21.86
C LEU A 220 35.60 -8.01 -22.70
N GLY A 221 36.67 -7.50 -22.10
CA GLY A 221 37.68 -6.66 -22.82
C GLY A 221 37.20 -5.25 -23.13
N LEU A 222 36.09 -4.81 -22.54
CA LEU A 222 35.48 -3.50 -22.76
C LEU A 222 36.13 -2.45 -21.85
N LYS A 223 37.42 -2.13 -22.11
CA LYS A 223 38.25 -1.27 -21.23
C LYS A 223 37.71 0.13 -21.08
N LEU A 224 37.30 0.82 -22.16
CA LEU A 224 36.80 2.19 -22.08
C LEU A 224 35.53 2.33 -21.21
N PRO A 225 34.48 1.49 -21.39
CA PRO A 225 33.35 1.48 -20.47
C PRO A 225 33.74 1.17 -19.00
N ALA A 226 34.66 0.22 -18.78
CA ALA A 226 35.13 -0.12 -17.44
C ALA A 226 35.83 1.07 -16.75
N ASP A 227 36.72 1.75 -17.47
CA ASP A 227 37.45 2.93 -16.95
C ASP A 227 36.51 4.11 -16.67
N ASN A 228 35.49 4.32 -17.52
CA ASN A 228 34.48 5.33 -17.27
C ASN A 228 33.65 5.00 -16.00
N ALA A 229 33.25 3.75 -15.85
CA ALA A 229 32.52 3.30 -14.66
C ALA A 229 33.37 3.49 -13.37
N ARG A 230 34.68 3.19 -13.41
CA ARG A 230 35.60 3.44 -12.28
C ARG A 230 35.67 4.91 -11.92
N LYS A 231 35.79 5.81 -12.92
CA LYS A 231 35.84 7.25 -12.68
C LYS A 231 34.55 7.77 -12.02
N VAL A 232 33.39 7.32 -12.51
CA VAL A 232 32.11 7.72 -11.92
C VAL A 232 31.99 7.17 -10.50
N MET A 233 32.32 5.90 -10.29
CA MET A 233 32.28 5.29 -8.96
C MET A 233 33.20 6.01 -7.97
N ALA A 234 34.42 6.41 -8.40
CA ALA A 234 35.36 7.13 -7.54
C ALA A 234 34.90 8.56 -7.22
N ALA A 235 34.12 9.17 -8.12
CA ALA A 235 33.52 10.50 -7.88
C ALA A 235 32.26 10.44 -7.02
N SER A 236 31.64 9.25 -6.87
CA SER A 236 30.45 9.02 -6.06
C SER A 236 30.90 8.70 -4.63
N HIS A 237 30.51 9.53 -3.67
CA HIS A 237 30.75 9.27 -2.25
C HIS A 237 29.72 8.25 -1.77
N PHE A 238 30.06 6.96 -1.81
CA PHE A 238 29.27 5.91 -1.18
C PHE A 238 29.62 5.86 0.30
N GLU A 239 28.69 6.29 1.15
CA GLU A 239 28.74 6.11 2.60
C GLU A 239 28.46 4.65 3.00
#